data_733803eb1c583dae634309b87aeb612b
#
_entry.id   733803eb1c583dae634309b87aeb612b
#
_cell.length_a   1.000
_cell.length_b   1.000
_cell.length_c   1.000
_cell.angle_alpha   90.00
_cell.angle_beta   90.00
_cell.angle_gamma   90.00
#
_symmetry.space_group_name_H-M   'P 1'
#
loop_
_entity.id
_entity.type
_entity.pdbx_description
1 polymer ?
#
loop_
_entity_poly.entity_id
_entity_poly.type
_entity_poly.pdbx_seq_one_letter_code
_entity_poly.pdbx_strand_id
1 'polypeptide(L)'
;MAPHPGADWIRDFRLLPPITKEDIRQGFPGNFLPAGVRLDDLLERGLVELESTSGTTDDAIPLLLERGGWARQEAAALHLNADVRAHWTPSVRRITITSPLCNHDISYQGTPTAADRVVGDALFLNLNRHPFLWTTARLDAMIEEAFDWRPIFLDCDPVYGLVFARHCRRRGVRLPSLRFVVSSYGFLSLCHRRLLASAFEIPVYNLYGATETGHLLMEDEQGALRPSPSTAWLEILHPDSDGIGDLVVTTLWNPSMPLIRYSIGDLVSCQSGIGGESYRVHGRARDALATAAGRRITVAHIDAQVSLAEGVIHYQLNQLGPDRFHLRWIPDDRADIPSTEQALRRHLSPLLENPRQLQIESIEAILGEPSGKFRLAARRDLPPAGR
;
A
#
# COMPACT_ATOMS: atom_id res chain seq x y z
N MET A 1 3.09 -30.70 -20.42
CA MET A 1 1.92 -31.39 -20.94
C MET A 1 1.01 -30.35 -21.56
N ALA A 2 0.71 -30.43 -22.86
CA ALA A 2 -0.29 -29.57 -23.47
C ALA A 2 -1.69 -29.94 -22.88
N PRO A 3 -2.54 -28.97 -22.54
CA PRO A 3 -3.88 -29.27 -22.04
C PRO A 3 -4.64 -30.05 -23.11
N HIS A 4 -5.34 -31.11 -22.71
CA HIS A 4 -6.25 -31.84 -23.59
C HIS A 4 -7.30 -30.86 -24.12
N PRO A 5 -7.50 -30.77 -25.45
CA PRO A 5 -8.57 -29.95 -26.01
C PRO A 5 -9.91 -30.52 -25.53
N GLY A 6 -10.62 -29.82 -24.66
CA GLY A 6 -11.91 -30.18 -24.08
C GLY A 6 -12.01 -30.15 -22.54
N ALA A 7 -10.90 -30.03 -21.81
CA ALA A 7 -10.98 -29.82 -20.36
C ALA A 7 -11.26 -28.34 -20.08
N ASP A 8 -12.31 -28.08 -19.31
CA ASP A 8 -12.55 -26.71 -18.75
C ASP A 8 -11.57 -26.48 -17.58
N TRP A 9 -10.31 -26.28 -17.94
CA TRP A 9 -9.21 -26.13 -16.99
C TRP A 9 -9.43 -24.94 -16.03
N ILE A 10 -10.15 -23.91 -16.47
CA ILE A 10 -10.50 -22.75 -15.62
C ILE A 10 -11.43 -23.19 -14.50
N ARG A 11 -12.44 -24.04 -14.83
CA ARG A 11 -13.35 -24.58 -13.81
C ARG A 11 -12.58 -25.44 -12.81
N ASP A 12 -11.74 -26.33 -13.29
CA ASP A 12 -10.98 -27.24 -12.43
C ASP A 12 -9.96 -26.48 -11.58
N PHE A 13 -9.32 -25.44 -12.15
CA PHE A 13 -8.43 -24.53 -11.43
C PHE A 13 -9.16 -23.80 -10.29
N ARG A 14 -10.39 -23.34 -10.52
CA ARG A 14 -11.21 -22.67 -9.49
C ARG A 14 -11.67 -23.57 -8.35
N LEU A 15 -11.56 -24.89 -8.50
CA LEU A 15 -11.82 -25.86 -7.43
C LEU A 15 -10.67 -25.98 -6.44
N LEU A 16 -9.46 -25.54 -6.79
CA LEU A 16 -8.34 -25.51 -5.87
C LEU A 16 -8.67 -24.57 -4.71
N PRO A 17 -8.47 -24.96 -3.45
CA PRO A 17 -8.68 -24.06 -2.32
C PRO A 17 -7.66 -22.90 -2.37
N PRO A 18 -8.03 -21.68 -1.95
CA PRO A 18 -7.06 -20.61 -1.78
C PRO A 18 -6.04 -20.96 -0.70
N ILE A 19 -4.75 -20.62 -0.96
CA ILE A 19 -3.68 -20.71 0.03
C ILE A 19 -3.59 -19.41 0.82
N THR A 20 -3.10 -19.50 2.05
CA THR A 20 -2.95 -18.40 3.00
C THR A 20 -1.49 -18.15 3.36
N LYS A 21 -1.22 -17.10 4.12
CA LYS A 21 0.12 -16.87 4.70
C LYS A 21 0.60 -18.02 5.58
N GLU A 22 -0.31 -18.66 6.29
CA GLU A 22 0.01 -19.79 7.16
C GLU A 22 0.46 -21.01 6.36
N ASP A 23 -0.20 -21.29 5.23
CA ASP A 23 0.21 -22.37 4.33
C ASP A 23 1.62 -22.14 3.77
N ILE A 24 1.98 -20.88 3.49
CA ILE A 24 3.32 -20.51 3.05
C ILE A 24 4.33 -20.81 4.17
N ARG A 25 4.08 -20.34 5.40
CA ARG A 25 5.01 -20.53 6.54
C ARG A 25 5.26 -22.00 6.84
N GLN A 26 4.20 -22.80 6.87
CA GLN A 26 4.30 -24.23 7.20
C GLN A 26 5.02 -25.03 6.12
N GLY A 27 4.93 -24.61 4.86
CA GLY A 27 5.48 -25.34 3.74
C GLY A 27 6.84 -24.85 3.23
N PHE A 28 7.29 -23.67 3.63
CA PHE A 28 8.51 -23.06 3.10
C PHE A 28 9.78 -23.76 3.59
N PRO A 29 10.82 -23.97 2.73
CA PRO A 29 10.78 -23.74 1.28
C PRO A 29 10.28 -24.98 0.48
N GLY A 30 10.02 -26.09 1.17
CA GLY A 30 9.79 -27.41 0.55
C GLY A 30 8.61 -27.46 -0.42
N ASN A 31 7.54 -26.71 -0.13
CA ASN A 31 6.35 -26.66 -0.99
C ASN A 31 6.58 -25.93 -2.33
N PHE A 32 7.68 -25.18 -2.45
CA PHE A 32 7.96 -24.34 -3.63
C PHE A 32 9.12 -24.88 -4.45
N LEU A 33 9.94 -25.78 -3.89
CA LEU A 33 11.08 -26.33 -4.58
C LEU A 33 10.70 -27.64 -5.28
N PRO A 34 11.09 -27.84 -6.56
CA PRO A 34 10.95 -29.12 -7.22
C PRO A 34 11.70 -30.25 -6.49
N ALA A 35 11.23 -31.47 -6.60
CA ALA A 35 11.88 -32.63 -5.98
C ALA A 35 13.36 -32.73 -6.41
N GLY A 36 14.26 -32.84 -5.43
CA GLY A 36 15.70 -32.93 -5.65
C GLY A 36 16.43 -31.59 -5.82
N VAL A 37 15.73 -30.45 -5.83
CA VAL A 37 16.34 -29.12 -5.84
C VAL A 37 16.57 -28.65 -4.40
N ARG A 38 17.78 -28.20 -4.09
CA ARG A 38 18.14 -27.64 -2.78
C ARG A 38 18.15 -26.13 -2.85
N LEU A 39 17.63 -25.47 -1.79
CA LEU A 39 17.65 -24.02 -1.68
C LEU A 39 19.08 -23.47 -1.72
N ASP A 40 20.00 -24.10 -0.98
CA ASP A 40 21.41 -23.69 -0.92
C ASP A 40 22.04 -23.63 -2.33
N ASP A 41 21.78 -24.63 -3.18
CA ASP A 41 22.29 -24.67 -4.54
C ASP A 41 21.77 -23.49 -5.41
N LEU A 42 20.52 -23.07 -5.19
CA LEU A 42 19.94 -21.93 -5.91
C LEU A 42 20.53 -20.60 -5.43
N LEU A 43 20.75 -20.46 -4.12
CA LEU A 43 21.37 -19.28 -3.51
C LEU A 43 22.84 -19.14 -3.92
N GLU A 44 23.63 -20.21 -3.83
CA GLU A 44 25.06 -20.20 -4.23
C GLU A 44 25.24 -19.86 -5.71
N ARG A 45 24.34 -20.32 -6.56
CA ARG A 45 24.31 -19.99 -7.98
C ARG A 45 23.76 -18.59 -8.28
N GLY A 46 23.27 -17.86 -7.27
CA GLY A 46 22.69 -16.53 -7.42
C GLY A 46 21.45 -16.50 -8.32
N LEU A 47 20.67 -17.59 -8.37
CA LEU A 47 19.45 -17.67 -9.16
C LEU A 47 18.25 -17.07 -8.43
N VAL A 48 18.27 -17.11 -7.11
CA VAL A 48 17.22 -16.65 -6.23
C VAL A 48 17.78 -15.80 -5.10
N GLU A 49 16.93 -15.01 -4.49
CA GLU A 49 17.17 -14.17 -3.32
C GLU A 49 16.12 -14.51 -2.26
N LEU A 50 16.56 -14.52 -0.99
CA LEU A 50 15.65 -14.68 0.15
C LEU A 50 15.21 -13.30 0.63
N GLU A 51 13.91 -13.12 0.70
CA GLU A 51 13.28 -11.92 1.21
C GLU A 51 12.25 -12.27 2.29
N SER A 52 11.76 -11.26 2.98
CA SER A 52 10.63 -11.41 3.88
C SER A 52 9.66 -10.25 3.71
N THR A 53 8.37 -10.52 3.95
CA THR A 53 7.41 -9.42 3.97
C THR A 53 7.63 -8.54 5.19
N SER A 54 7.35 -7.23 5.06
CA SER A 54 7.51 -6.22 6.12
C SER A 54 6.51 -6.33 7.29
N GLY A 55 5.90 -7.51 7.51
CA GLY A 55 5.01 -7.77 8.65
C GLY A 55 5.73 -7.67 10.00
N THR A 56 4.96 -7.59 11.10
CA THR A 56 5.48 -7.91 12.43
C THR A 56 5.99 -9.36 12.42
N THR A 57 6.89 -9.72 13.34
CA THR A 57 7.55 -11.03 13.38
C THR A 57 6.58 -12.21 13.21
N ASP A 58 5.35 -12.06 13.72
CA ASP A 58 4.30 -13.09 13.64
C ASP A 58 3.51 -13.08 12.31
N ASP A 59 3.57 -11.98 11.54
CA ASP A 59 2.86 -11.78 10.27
C ASP A 59 3.78 -11.87 9.03
N ALA A 60 5.09 -11.85 9.21
CA ALA A 60 6.06 -11.95 8.13
C ALA A 60 6.08 -13.36 7.54
N ILE A 61 6.24 -13.46 6.22
CA ILE A 61 6.47 -14.72 5.51
C ILE A 61 7.81 -14.66 4.77
N PRO A 62 8.55 -15.77 4.76
CA PRO A 62 9.75 -15.88 3.94
C PRO A 62 9.35 -15.99 2.47
N LEU A 63 10.15 -15.40 1.60
CA LEU A 63 9.93 -15.36 0.17
C LEU A 63 11.21 -15.79 -0.57
N LEU A 64 11.00 -16.54 -1.62
CA LEU A 64 12.06 -16.93 -2.56
C LEU A 64 11.78 -16.20 -3.87
N LEU A 65 12.59 -15.20 -4.20
CA LEU A 65 12.41 -14.37 -5.39
C LEU A 65 13.44 -14.76 -6.46
N GLU A 66 12.99 -14.83 -7.70
CA GLU A 66 13.92 -14.95 -8.84
C GLU A 66 14.76 -13.67 -8.93
N ARG A 67 16.07 -13.83 -9.06
CA ARG A 67 17.00 -12.69 -9.12
C ARG A 67 16.64 -11.72 -10.26
N GLY A 68 16.51 -10.44 -9.92
CA GLY A 68 16.07 -9.41 -10.85
C GLY A 68 14.60 -9.51 -11.29
N GLY A 69 13.85 -10.51 -10.79
CA GLY A 69 12.42 -10.66 -11.06
C GLY A 69 11.60 -9.49 -10.56
N TRP A 70 11.95 -8.99 -9.38
CA TRP A 70 11.30 -7.82 -8.79
C TRP A 70 11.36 -6.60 -9.70
N ALA A 71 12.54 -6.22 -10.16
CA ALA A 71 12.72 -5.06 -11.04
C ALA A 71 11.97 -5.21 -12.38
N ARG A 72 11.92 -6.43 -12.93
CA ARG A 72 11.18 -6.69 -14.18
C ARG A 72 9.68 -6.51 -14.01
N GLN A 73 9.08 -7.06 -12.94
CA GLN A 73 7.65 -6.95 -12.70
C GLN A 73 7.25 -5.52 -12.31
N GLU A 74 8.10 -4.81 -11.52
CA GLU A 74 7.88 -3.40 -11.18
C GLU A 74 7.85 -2.53 -12.44
N ALA A 75 8.84 -2.67 -13.31
CA ALA A 75 8.89 -1.93 -14.57
C ALA A 75 7.67 -2.25 -15.46
N ALA A 76 7.27 -3.52 -15.54
CA ALA A 76 6.09 -3.91 -16.33
C ALA A 76 4.80 -3.28 -15.79
N ALA A 77 4.63 -3.23 -14.47
CA ALA A 77 3.47 -2.58 -13.85
C ALA A 77 3.48 -1.06 -14.06
N LEU A 78 4.61 -0.40 -13.79
CA LEU A 78 4.76 1.05 -13.97
C LEU A 78 4.49 1.48 -15.42
N HIS A 79 4.89 0.68 -16.39
CA HIS A 79 4.70 0.97 -17.82
C HIS A 79 3.25 0.84 -18.31
N LEU A 80 2.32 0.37 -17.48
CA LEU A 80 0.88 0.45 -17.79
C LEU A 80 0.39 1.90 -17.84
N ASN A 81 1.04 2.81 -17.11
CA ASN A 81 0.74 4.23 -17.15
C ASN A 81 1.58 4.91 -18.26
N ALA A 82 0.93 5.65 -19.16
CA ALA A 82 1.60 6.28 -20.32
C ALA A 82 2.49 7.45 -19.89
N ASP A 83 2.11 8.24 -18.88
CA ASP A 83 2.93 9.34 -18.37
C ASP A 83 4.21 8.82 -17.73
N VAL A 84 4.10 7.76 -16.92
CA VAL A 84 5.27 7.11 -16.32
C VAL A 84 6.18 6.58 -17.42
N ARG A 85 5.62 5.86 -18.40
CA ARG A 85 6.37 5.30 -19.52
C ARG A 85 7.07 6.37 -20.35
N ALA A 86 6.43 7.53 -20.56
CA ALA A 86 7.02 8.65 -21.32
C ALA A 86 8.25 9.27 -20.66
N HIS A 87 8.37 9.17 -19.32
CA HIS A 87 9.50 9.67 -18.56
C HIS A 87 10.52 8.59 -18.17
N TRP A 88 10.26 7.33 -18.53
CA TRP A 88 11.16 6.22 -18.22
C TRP A 88 12.39 6.21 -19.12
N THR A 89 13.56 6.23 -18.49
CA THR A 89 14.87 6.11 -19.16
C THR A 89 15.74 5.10 -18.41
N PRO A 90 16.79 4.55 -19.02
CA PRO A 90 17.71 3.65 -18.34
C PRO A 90 18.41 4.25 -17.11
N SER A 91 18.42 5.57 -17.00
CA SER A 91 19.00 6.32 -15.89
C SER A 91 17.96 7.12 -15.11
N VAL A 92 16.71 6.67 -15.10
CA VAL A 92 15.66 7.30 -14.30
C VAL A 92 16.05 7.26 -12.82
N ARG A 93 15.89 8.41 -12.15
CA ARG A 93 16.17 8.51 -10.71
C ARG A 93 14.88 8.71 -9.95
N ARG A 94 14.77 8.05 -8.81
CA ARG A 94 13.67 8.26 -7.87
C ARG A 94 14.18 8.61 -6.48
N ILE A 95 13.38 9.32 -5.73
CA ILE A 95 13.50 9.37 -4.28
C ILE A 95 12.43 8.47 -3.69
N THR A 96 12.80 7.72 -2.65
CA THR A 96 11.88 6.81 -1.96
C THR A 96 11.70 7.26 -0.52
N ILE A 97 10.45 7.34 -0.07
CA ILE A 97 10.10 7.69 1.30
C ILE A 97 9.09 6.66 1.84
N THR A 98 9.58 5.72 2.65
CA THR A 98 8.78 4.64 3.19
C THR A 98 9.31 4.21 4.57
N SER A 99 8.72 3.17 5.17
CA SER A 99 9.30 2.60 6.38
C SER A 99 10.72 2.07 6.11
N PRO A 100 11.72 2.42 6.94
CA PRO A 100 13.07 1.85 6.82
C PRO A 100 13.10 0.33 6.87
N LEU A 101 12.08 -0.30 7.45
CA LEU A 101 11.94 -1.76 7.53
C LEU A 101 11.49 -2.41 6.21
N CYS A 102 11.18 -1.61 5.18
CA CYS A 102 10.82 -2.12 3.85
C CYS A 102 12.05 -2.31 2.93
N ASN A 103 13.25 -1.95 3.40
CA ASN A 103 14.49 -2.14 2.63
C ASN A 103 15.58 -2.72 3.53
N HIS A 104 16.07 -3.90 3.18
CA HIS A 104 17.10 -4.61 3.92
C HIS A 104 18.53 -4.31 3.43
N ASP A 105 18.67 -3.63 2.28
CA ASP A 105 19.97 -3.29 1.69
C ASP A 105 20.62 -2.08 2.37
N ILE A 106 19.85 -1.32 3.15
CA ILE A 106 20.33 -0.11 3.83
C ILE A 106 20.53 -0.38 5.32
N SER A 107 21.76 -0.14 5.80
CA SER A 107 22.01 -0.13 7.24
C SER A 107 21.65 1.24 7.85
N TYR A 108 20.67 1.23 8.73
CA TYR A 108 20.27 2.41 9.50
C TYR A 108 20.98 2.51 10.85
N GLN A 109 22.07 1.76 11.04
CA GLN A 109 22.92 1.90 12.22
C GLN A 109 23.76 3.19 12.11
N GLY A 110 23.76 3.99 13.16
CA GLY A 110 24.40 5.31 13.13
C GLY A 110 23.57 6.35 12.37
N THR A 111 24.25 7.24 11.65
CA THR A 111 23.63 8.27 10.81
C THR A 111 24.12 8.09 9.37
N PRO A 112 23.48 7.27 8.55
CA PRO A 112 23.90 7.03 7.18
C PRO A 112 23.85 8.32 6.36
N THR A 113 24.87 8.53 5.53
CA THR A 113 24.89 9.64 4.55
C THR A 113 23.89 9.39 3.42
N ALA A 114 23.67 10.37 2.55
CA ALA A 114 22.85 10.18 1.36
C ALA A 114 23.40 9.06 0.46
N ALA A 115 24.72 8.97 0.31
CA ALA A 115 25.37 7.93 -0.49
C ALA A 115 25.12 6.50 0.04
N ASP A 116 25.08 6.33 1.38
CA ASP A 116 24.82 5.05 2.03
C ASP A 116 23.34 4.60 1.87
N ARG A 117 22.48 5.48 1.38
CA ARG A 117 21.05 5.26 1.21
C ARG A 117 20.63 5.20 -0.25
N VAL A 118 21.58 5.05 -1.16
CA VAL A 118 21.31 4.83 -2.59
C VAL A 118 21.30 3.33 -2.87
N VAL A 119 20.19 2.84 -3.41
CA VAL A 119 20.03 1.46 -3.88
C VAL A 119 19.52 1.52 -5.31
N GLY A 120 20.36 1.09 -6.25
CA GLY A 120 20.06 1.19 -7.68
C GLY A 120 19.79 2.64 -8.12
N ASP A 121 18.59 2.90 -8.61
CA ASP A 121 18.11 4.22 -9.06
C ASP A 121 17.41 5.03 -7.97
N ALA A 122 17.29 4.51 -6.76
CA ALA A 122 16.54 5.10 -5.65
C ALA A 122 17.45 5.69 -4.58
N LEU A 123 17.20 6.94 -4.17
CA LEU A 123 17.69 7.53 -2.94
C LEU A 123 16.60 7.47 -1.87
N PHE A 124 16.85 6.77 -0.76
CA PHE A 124 15.94 6.70 0.38
C PHE A 124 16.15 7.90 1.30
N LEU A 125 15.14 8.78 1.42
CA LEU A 125 15.30 10.05 2.14
C LEU A 125 15.13 9.93 3.66
N ASN A 126 14.21 9.10 4.13
CA ASN A 126 13.89 9.02 5.55
C ASN A 126 14.84 8.08 6.32
N LEU A 127 15.07 8.41 7.60
CA LEU A 127 15.96 7.67 8.49
C LEU A 127 15.21 6.89 9.59
N ASN A 128 13.94 7.18 9.82
CA ASN A 128 13.15 6.51 10.85
C ASN A 128 11.69 6.32 10.43
N ARG A 129 10.96 5.46 11.17
CA ARG A 129 9.60 5.01 10.89
C ARG A 129 8.48 5.87 11.49
N HIS A 130 8.78 7.06 12.00
CA HIS A 130 7.81 7.93 12.64
C HIS A 130 7.75 9.30 11.94
N PRO A 131 7.11 9.39 10.75
CA PRO A 131 7.17 10.61 9.93
C PRO A 131 6.63 11.85 10.64
N PHE A 132 5.58 11.73 11.47
CA PHE A 132 5.05 12.86 12.22
C PHE A 132 5.98 13.37 13.34
N LEU A 133 7.05 12.63 13.67
CA LEU A 133 8.06 13.03 14.65
C LEU A 133 9.36 13.51 13.99
N TRP A 134 9.40 13.64 12.67
CA TRP A 134 10.59 14.18 12.00
C TRP A 134 10.78 15.65 12.33
N THR A 135 12.02 16.00 12.67
CA THR A 135 12.39 17.39 12.97
C THR A 135 12.41 18.24 11.70
N THR A 136 12.20 19.54 11.87
CA THR A 136 12.33 20.52 10.78
C THR A 136 13.68 20.42 10.08
N ALA A 137 14.77 20.32 10.86
CA ALA A 137 16.13 20.18 10.33
C ALA A 137 16.29 18.92 9.45
N ARG A 138 15.68 17.77 9.86
CA ARG A 138 15.73 16.56 9.04
C ARG A 138 14.93 16.73 7.74
N LEU A 139 13.74 17.32 7.81
CA LEU A 139 12.91 17.59 6.63
C LEU A 139 13.57 18.57 5.66
N ASP A 140 14.28 19.60 6.18
CA ASP A 140 15.07 20.53 5.36
C ASP A 140 16.21 19.77 4.65
N ALA A 141 16.94 18.91 5.36
CA ALA A 141 18.01 18.08 4.77
C ALA A 141 17.44 17.10 3.69
N MET A 142 16.23 16.54 3.89
CA MET A 142 15.60 15.72 2.85
C MET A 142 15.30 16.52 1.58
N ILE A 143 14.93 17.79 1.71
CA ILE A 143 14.74 18.68 0.55
C ILE A 143 16.05 18.90 -0.18
N GLU A 144 17.14 19.22 0.54
CA GLU A 144 18.47 19.41 -0.05
C GLU A 144 18.96 18.16 -0.76
N GLU A 145 18.86 16.99 -0.12
CA GLU A 145 19.21 15.70 -0.72
C GLU A 145 18.38 15.42 -2.00
N ALA A 146 17.09 15.74 -2.01
CA ALA A 146 16.24 15.58 -3.18
C ALA A 146 16.62 16.54 -4.33
N PHE A 147 17.03 17.78 -4.03
CA PHE A 147 17.52 18.72 -5.03
C PHE A 147 18.80 18.22 -5.69
N ASP A 148 19.76 17.74 -4.89
CA ASP A 148 21.04 17.24 -5.38
C ASP A 148 20.87 15.96 -6.21
N TRP A 149 19.96 15.08 -5.78
CA TRP A 149 19.65 13.83 -6.48
C TRP A 149 18.93 14.01 -7.79
N ARG A 150 18.11 15.08 -7.94
CA ARG A 150 17.32 15.41 -9.14
C ARG A 150 16.42 14.26 -9.60
N PRO A 151 15.52 13.76 -8.76
CA PRO A 151 14.64 12.64 -9.10
C PRO A 151 13.63 13.00 -10.18
N ILE A 152 13.26 12.03 -11.00
CA ILE A 152 12.15 12.15 -11.94
C ILE A 152 10.82 11.90 -11.22
N PHE A 153 10.80 11.01 -10.23
CA PHE A 153 9.58 10.75 -9.47
C PHE A 153 9.85 10.51 -7.99
N LEU A 154 8.81 10.71 -7.21
CA LEU A 154 8.74 10.33 -5.80
C LEU A 154 7.96 9.01 -5.70
N ASP A 155 8.62 7.94 -5.19
CA ASP A 155 7.99 6.70 -4.78
C ASP A 155 7.78 6.74 -3.26
N CYS A 156 6.54 6.63 -2.78
CA CYS A 156 6.32 6.79 -1.34
C CYS A 156 5.16 5.97 -0.77
N ASP A 157 5.35 5.59 0.51
CA ASP A 157 4.19 5.36 1.36
C ASP A 157 3.41 6.68 1.49
N PRO A 158 2.07 6.68 1.29
CA PRO A 158 1.29 7.91 1.25
C PRO A 158 1.38 8.74 2.54
N VAL A 159 1.56 8.12 3.72
CA VAL A 159 1.67 8.85 5.00
C VAL A 159 3.05 9.48 5.16
N TYR A 160 4.10 8.77 4.77
CA TYR A 160 5.46 9.31 4.78
C TYR A 160 5.62 10.43 3.75
N GLY A 161 5.11 10.21 2.54
CA GLY A 161 5.12 11.20 1.47
C GLY A 161 4.36 12.47 1.83
N LEU A 162 3.19 12.35 2.50
CA LEU A 162 2.40 13.52 2.89
C LEU A 162 3.13 14.44 3.88
N VAL A 163 3.90 13.88 4.83
CA VAL A 163 4.64 14.70 5.81
C VAL A 163 5.74 15.49 5.12
N PHE A 164 6.47 14.85 4.20
CA PHE A 164 7.47 15.52 3.36
C PHE A 164 6.83 16.59 2.45
N ALA A 165 5.75 16.27 1.77
CA ALA A 165 5.00 17.19 0.90
C ALA A 165 4.47 18.41 1.67
N ARG A 166 3.89 18.19 2.88
CA ARG A 166 3.45 19.27 3.77
C ARG A 166 4.60 20.21 4.11
N HIS A 167 5.78 19.67 4.39
CA HIS A 167 6.95 20.48 4.71
C HIS A 167 7.45 21.27 3.49
N CYS A 168 7.55 20.64 2.30
CA CYS A 168 7.87 21.35 1.06
C CYS A 168 6.91 22.52 0.82
N ARG A 169 5.59 22.30 0.99
CA ARG A 169 4.57 23.34 0.84
C ARG A 169 4.76 24.49 1.86
N ARG A 170 5.05 24.18 3.13
CA ARG A 170 5.33 25.18 4.17
C ARG A 170 6.57 26.03 3.85
N ARG A 171 7.58 25.43 3.24
CA ARG A 171 8.82 26.12 2.81
C ARG A 171 8.65 26.84 1.45
N GLY A 172 7.52 26.65 0.74
CA GLY A 172 7.35 27.18 -0.61
C GLY A 172 8.30 26.54 -1.62
N VAL A 173 8.78 25.32 -1.34
CA VAL A 173 9.77 24.62 -2.16
C VAL A 173 9.07 23.65 -3.12
N ARG A 174 9.46 23.72 -4.39
CA ARG A 174 9.12 22.74 -5.43
C ARG A 174 10.38 22.02 -5.87
N LEU A 175 10.27 20.75 -6.19
CA LEU A 175 11.34 19.95 -6.77
C LEU A 175 11.17 19.92 -8.29
N PRO A 176 11.92 20.76 -9.06
CA PRO A 176 11.61 21.02 -10.47
C PRO A 176 11.88 19.83 -11.38
N SER A 177 12.63 18.83 -10.91
CA SER A 177 12.89 17.59 -11.65
C SER A 177 11.75 16.58 -11.56
N LEU A 178 10.89 16.65 -10.52
CA LEU A 178 9.76 15.73 -10.36
C LEU A 178 8.75 15.89 -11.47
N ARG A 179 8.22 14.77 -11.97
CA ARG A 179 7.20 14.69 -13.00
C ARG A 179 5.90 14.07 -12.49
N PHE A 180 6.00 13.12 -11.57
CA PHE A 180 4.87 12.44 -10.96
C PHE A 180 5.24 11.88 -9.57
N VAL A 181 4.23 11.51 -8.81
CA VAL A 181 4.36 10.72 -7.57
C VAL A 181 3.77 9.33 -7.82
N VAL A 182 4.47 8.29 -7.42
CA VAL A 182 3.95 6.93 -7.31
C VAL A 182 3.72 6.65 -5.82
N SER A 183 2.46 6.42 -5.46
CA SER A 183 2.10 6.02 -4.09
C SER A 183 1.95 4.51 -4.04
N SER A 184 2.76 3.88 -3.20
CA SER A 184 2.76 2.44 -2.95
C SER A 184 2.85 2.16 -1.44
N TYR A 185 3.12 0.90 -1.02
CA TYR A 185 3.32 0.48 0.38
C TYR A 185 2.09 0.54 1.29
N GLY A 186 1.13 1.45 1.05
CA GLY A 186 -0.04 1.67 1.88
C GLY A 186 -1.28 2.11 1.10
N PHE A 187 -2.43 2.17 1.78
CA PHE A 187 -3.67 2.65 1.16
C PHE A 187 -3.59 4.15 0.87
N LEU A 188 -3.66 4.52 -0.40
CA LEU A 188 -3.68 5.93 -0.82
C LEU A 188 -5.05 6.55 -0.54
N SER A 189 -5.18 7.25 0.59
CA SER A 189 -6.36 8.03 0.93
C SER A 189 -6.55 9.22 -0.01
N LEU A 190 -7.80 9.61 -0.24
CA LEU A 190 -8.13 10.81 -1.01
C LEU A 190 -7.55 12.09 -0.38
N CYS A 191 -7.46 12.13 0.97
CA CYS A 191 -6.81 13.22 1.68
C CYS A 191 -5.31 13.28 1.39
N HIS A 192 -4.63 12.13 1.39
CA HIS A 192 -3.20 12.03 1.05
C HIS A 192 -2.93 12.46 -0.38
N ARG A 193 -3.70 11.91 -1.33
CA ARG A 193 -3.59 12.28 -2.75
C ARG A 193 -3.72 13.78 -2.96
N ARG A 194 -4.74 14.40 -2.33
CA ARG A 194 -4.99 15.85 -2.43
C ARG A 194 -3.79 16.67 -1.96
N LEU A 195 -3.20 16.29 -0.81
CA LEU A 195 -2.03 16.99 -0.29
C LEU A 195 -0.80 16.81 -1.19
N LEU A 196 -0.49 15.58 -1.58
CA LEU A 196 0.64 15.27 -2.47
C LEU A 196 0.53 16.04 -3.80
N ALA A 197 -0.64 15.97 -4.44
CA ALA A 197 -0.91 16.66 -5.70
C ALA A 197 -0.79 18.19 -5.57
N SER A 198 -1.33 18.77 -4.48
CA SER A 198 -1.29 20.22 -4.28
C SER A 198 0.08 20.75 -3.87
N ALA A 199 0.90 19.94 -3.18
CA ALA A 199 2.23 20.35 -2.74
C ALA A 199 3.25 20.39 -3.87
N PHE A 200 3.16 19.45 -4.82
CA PHE A 200 4.12 19.35 -5.91
C PHE A 200 3.55 19.82 -7.25
N GLU A 201 2.22 19.99 -7.38
CA GLU A 201 1.50 20.36 -8.61
C GLU A 201 1.78 19.40 -9.79
N ILE A 202 1.87 18.12 -9.51
CA ILE A 202 2.13 17.03 -10.44
C ILE A 202 1.13 15.88 -10.21
N PRO A 203 0.95 14.97 -11.18
CA PRO A 203 0.10 13.79 -11.01
C PRO A 203 0.57 12.87 -9.88
N VAL A 204 -0.40 12.23 -9.22
CA VAL A 204 -0.18 11.19 -8.20
C VAL A 204 -0.85 9.92 -8.66
N TYR A 205 -0.09 8.87 -8.86
CA TYR A 205 -0.55 7.56 -9.32
C TYR A 205 -0.43 6.52 -8.20
N ASN A 206 -1.41 5.64 -8.13
CA ASN A 206 -1.43 4.54 -7.17
C ASN A 206 -0.86 3.27 -7.81
N LEU A 207 0.13 2.66 -7.14
CA LEU A 207 0.71 1.37 -7.50
C LEU A 207 0.40 0.38 -6.38
N TYR A 208 -0.49 -0.58 -6.66
CA TYR A 208 -0.97 -1.53 -5.67
C TYR A 208 -0.33 -2.91 -5.85
N GLY A 209 0.09 -3.50 -4.75
CA GLY A 209 0.66 -4.84 -4.69
C GLY A 209 1.14 -5.20 -3.28
N ALA A 210 1.86 -6.32 -3.19
CA ALA A 210 2.52 -6.75 -1.97
C ALA A 210 3.85 -7.44 -2.32
N THR A 211 4.76 -7.54 -1.35
CA THR A 211 6.08 -8.14 -1.57
C THR A 211 5.98 -9.57 -2.14
N GLU A 212 5.02 -10.34 -1.62
CA GLU A 212 4.78 -11.72 -2.03
C GLU A 212 4.14 -11.87 -3.42
N THR A 213 3.38 -10.88 -3.87
CA THR A 213 2.63 -10.97 -5.13
C THR A 213 3.20 -10.13 -6.26
N GLY A 214 4.08 -9.18 -5.97
CA GLY A 214 4.51 -8.14 -6.88
C GLY A 214 3.45 -7.04 -7.03
N HIS A 215 3.64 -6.15 -8.00
CA HIS A 215 2.76 -5.03 -8.29
C HIS A 215 1.60 -5.47 -9.20
N LEU A 216 0.42 -5.58 -8.61
CA LEU A 216 -0.77 -6.16 -9.23
C LEU A 216 -1.56 -5.18 -10.09
N LEU A 217 -1.66 -3.92 -9.62
CA LEU A 217 -2.45 -2.88 -10.27
C LEU A 217 -1.66 -1.58 -10.35
N MET A 218 -1.73 -0.92 -11.50
CA MET A 218 -1.21 0.44 -11.70
C MET A 218 -2.34 1.37 -12.15
N GLU A 219 -2.40 2.56 -11.57
CA GLU A 219 -3.34 3.59 -11.98
C GLU A 219 -2.93 4.18 -13.33
N ASP A 220 -3.86 4.21 -14.28
CA ASP A 220 -3.68 4.86 -15.57
C ASP A 220 -3.88 6.40 -15.47
N GLU A 221 -3.67 7.11 -16.57
CA GLU A 221 -3.79 8.57 -16.64
C GLU A 221 -5.23 9.06 -16.44
N GLN A 222 -6.21 8.18 -16.54
CA GLN A 222 -7.63 8.44 -16.31
C GLN A 222 -8.05 8.15 -14.86
N GLY A 223 -7.13 7.69 -14.01
CA GLY A 223 -7.39 7.38 -12.59
C GLY A 223 -7.98 5.99 -12.34
N ALA A 224 -7.91 5.08 -13.32
CA ALA A 224 -8.38 3.71 -13.17
C ALA A 224 -7.22 2.77 -12.84
N LEU A 225 -7.37 1.94 -11.79
CA LEU A 225 -6.40 0.91 -11.45
C LEU A 225 -6.52 -0.25 -12.44
N ARG A 226 -5.51 -0.44 -13.28
CA ARG A 226 -5.42 -1.48 -14.31
C ARG A 226 -4.59 -2.65 -13.83
N PRO A 227 -5.04 -3.90 -14.10
CA PRO A 227 -4.28 -5.09 -13.72
C PRO A 227 -3.00 -5.20 -14.54
N SER A 228 -1.93 -5.71 -13.90
CA SER A 228 -0.69 -6.10 -14.57
C SER A 228 -0.76 -7.56 -15.00
N PRO A 229 -1.08 -7.86 -16.27
CA PRO A 229 -1.35 -9.23 -16.71
C PRO A 229 -0.12 -10.12 -16.74
N SER A 230 1.07 -9.52 -16.80
CA SER A 230 2.35 -10.24 -16.70
C SER A 230 2.74 -10.58 -15.26
N THR A 231 2.13 -9.89 -14.28
CA THR A 231 2.43 -10.10 -12.85
C THR A 231 1.53 -11.17 -12.24
N ALA A 232 0.23 -11.12 -12.51
CA ALA A 232 -0.70 -12.04 -11.86
C ALA A 232 -2.03 -12.19 -12.60
N TRP A 233 -2.72 -13.29 -12.28
CA TRP A 233 -4.14 -13.45 -12.51
C TRP A 233 -4.90 -13.18 -11.21
N LEU A 234 -5.94 -12.34 -11.30
CA LEU A 234 -6.72 -11.86 -10.18
C LEU A 234 -8.12 -12.49 -10.18
N GLU A 235 -8.58 -12.95 -9.01
CA GLU A 235 -9.93 -13.44 -8.77
C GLU A 235 -10.54 -12.66 -7.60
N ILE A 236 -11.86 -12.47 -7.63
CA ILE A 236 -12.60 -11.88 -6.50
C ILE A 236 -13.54 -12.97 -5.97
N LEU A 237 -13.32 -13.38 -4.73
CA LEU A 237 -14.15 -14.39 -4.07
C LEU A 237 -15.17 -13.74 -3.13
N HIS A 238 -16.33 -14.39 -3.00
CA HIS A 238 -17.41 -14.01 -2.08
C HIS A 238 -17.81 -12.52 -2.19
N PRO A 239 -18.05 -11.99 -3.43
CA PRO A 239 -18.46 -10.60 -3.57
C PRO A 239 -19.82 -10.37 -2.90
N ASP A 240 -19.93 -9.25 -2.17
CA ASP A 240 -21.20 -8.78 -1.62
C ASP A 240 -22.08 -8.10 -2.70
N SER A 241 -23.20 -7.49 -2.29
CA SER A 241 -24.12 -6.80 -3.20
C SER A 241 -23.49 -5.63 -3.97
N ASP A 242 -22.40 -5.06 -3.44
CA ASP A 242 -21.65 -3.98 -4.06
C ASP A 242 -20.47 -4.48 -4.90
N GLY A 243 -20.35 -5.81 -5.07
CA GLY A 243 -19.29 -6.48 -5.79
C GLY A 243 -17.94 -6.47 -5.05
N ILE A 244 -17.93 -6.18 -3.76
CA ILE A 244 -16.71 -6.13 -2.94
C ILE A 244 -16.45 -7.52 -2.36
N GLY A 245 -15.33 -8.14 -2.75
CA GLY A 245 -14.94 -9.46 -2.30
C GLY A 245 -13.45 -9.57 -1.97
N ASP A 246 -13.07 -10.78 -1.57
CA ASP A 246 -11.69 -11.10 -1.20
C ASP A 246 -10.83 -11.25 -2.45
N LEU A 247 -9.69 -10.53 -2.50
CA LEU A 247 -8.74 -10.65 -3.59
C LEU A 247 -7.92 -11.93 -3.44
N VAL A 248 -7.97 -12.75 -4.47
CA VAL A 248 -7.15 -13.96 -4.62
C VAL A 248 -6.25 -13.80 -5.83
N VAL A 249 -4.97 -14.14 -5.66
CA VAL A 249 -3.90 -13.86 -6.62
C VAL A 249 -3.21 -15.14 -7.03
N THR A 250 -3.02 -15.34 -8.32
CA THR A 250 -2.09 -16.34 -8.86
C THR A 250 -0.94 -15.61 -9.55
N THR A 251 0.27 -15.73 -8.98
CA THR A 251 1.45 -15.03 -9.50
C THR A 251 1.98 -15.68 -10.77
N LEU A 252 2.43 -14.86 -11.72
CA LEU A 252 2.96 -15.30 -13.01
C LEU A 252 4.45 -14.92 -13.22
N TRP A 253 4.99 -14.02 -12.40
CA TRP A 253 6.31 -13.43 -12.57
C TRP A 253 7.43 -14.17 -11.82
N ASN A 254 7.10 -14.93 -10.78
CA ASN A 254 8.07 -15.56 -9.88
C ASN A 254 7.98 -17.10 -9.96
N PRO A 255 8.64 -17.74 -10.91
CA PRO A 255 8.59 -19.20 -11.08
C PRO A 255 9.29 -19.98 -9.95
N SER A 256 10.15 -19.31 -9.17
CA SER A 256 10.85 -19.94 -8.05
C SER A 256 9.96 -20.13 -6.82
N MET A 257 8.89 -19.34 -6.72
CA MET A 257 7.88 -19.43 -5.66
C MET A 257 6.51 -19.03 -6.23
N PRO A 258 5.89 -19.87 -7.05
CA PRO A 258 4.58 -19.56 -7.61
C PRO A 258 3.50 -19.62 -6.52
N LEU A 259 2.77 -18.54 -6.34
CA LEU A 259 1.61 -18.51 -5.47
C LEU A 259 0.37 -18.78 -6.30
N ILE A 260 -0.29 -19.91 -6.07
CA ILE A 260 -1.50 -20.32 -6.79
C ILE A 260 -2.70 -20.08 -5.90
N ARG A 261 -3.63 -19.19 -6.36
CA ARG A 261 -4.83 -18.81 -5.62
C ARG A 261 -4.54 -18.33 -4.19
N TYR A 262 -3.58 -17.45 -4.05
CA TYR A 262 -3.20 -16.89 -2.75
C TYR A 262 -4.18 -15.81 -2.29
N SER A 263 -4.75 -15.98 -1.09
CA SER A 263 -5.60 -15.00 -0.43
C SER A 263 -4.73 -13.94 0.25
N ILE A 264 -4.62 -12.77 -0.39
CA ILE A 264 -3.77 -11.68 0.09
C ILE A 264 -4.35 -10.96 1.32
N GLY A 265 -5.66 -11.13 1.59
CA GLY A 265 -6.38 -10.51 2.70
C GLY A 265 -6.86 -9.08 2.43
N ASP A 266 -6.92 -8.66 1.18
CA ASP A 266 -7.44 -7.36 0.75
C ASP A 266 -8.84 -7.51 0.13
N LEU A 267 -9.65 -6.47 0.30
CA LEU A 267 -10.98 -6.35 -0.32
C LEU A 267 -10.86 -5.50 -1.57
N VAL A 268 -11.43 -6.01 -2.67
CA VAL A 268 -11.47 -5.31 -3.96
C VAL A 268 -12.82 -5.44 -4.62
N SER A 269 -13.12 -4.54 -5.55
CA SER A 269 -14.17 -4.70 -6.55
C SER A 269 -13.60 -4.47 -7.94
N CYS A 270 -14.24 -5.05 -8.96
CA CYS A 270 -13.83 -4.90 -10.36
C CYS A 270 -15.02 -4.46 -11.21
N GLN A 271 -14.77 -3.56 -12.14
CA GLN A 271 -15.72 -3.11 -13.15
C GLN A 271 -15.13 -3.33 -14.54
N SER A 272 -15.90 -3.91 -15.43
CA SER A 272 -15.54 -4.05 -16.84
C SER A 272 -16.11 -2.88 -17.63
N GLY A 273 -15.26 -2.23 -18.44
CA GLY A 273 -15.63 -1.07 -19.25
C GLY A 273 -14.91 -1.06 -20.61
N ILE A 274 -15.11 0.00 -21.39
CA ILE A 274 -14.51 0.17 -22.74
C ILE A 274 -12.97 0.08 -22.70
N GLY A 275 -12.34 0.52 -21.58
CA GLY A 275 -10.89 0.45 -21.38
C GLY A 275 -10.40 -0.87 -20.76
N GLY A 276 -11.22 -1.93 -20.67
CA GLY A 276 -10.92 -3.17 -19.99
C GLY A 276 -11.35 -3.17 -18.52
N GLU A 277 -10.79 -4.08 -17.74
CA GLU A 277 -11.05 -4.19 -16.31
C GLU A 277 -10.41 -3.04 -15.54
N SER A 278 -11.15 -2.49 -14.58
CA SER A 278 -10.62 -1.56 -13.59
C SER A 278 -10.99 -2.02 -12.18
N TYR A 279 -10.03 -1.96 -11.29
CA TYR A 279 -10.17 -2.41 -9.92
C TYR A 279 -10.29 -1.23 -8.96
N ARG A 280 -10.96 -1.46 -7.85
CA ARG A 280 -10.95 -0.57 -6.70
C ARG A 280 -10.51 -1.34 -5.48
N VAL A 281 -9.47 -0.84 -4.80
CA VAL A 281 -9.00 -1.41 -3.53
C VAL A 281 -9.80 -0.80 -2.40
N HIS A 282 -10.40 -1.65 -1.57
CA HIS A 282 -11.23 -1.24 -0.42
C HIS A 282 -10.50 -1.31 0.92
N GLY A 283 -9.23 -1.75 0.93
CA GLY A 283 -8.38 -1.94 2.11
C GLY A 283 -8.38 -3.38 2.61
N ARG A 284 -7.71 -3.61 3.73
CA ARG A 284 -7.59 -4.94 4.35
C ARG A 284 -8.94 -5.43 4.88
N ALA A 285 -9.25 -6.72 4.69
CA ALA A 285 -10.45 -7.34 5.26
C ALA A 285 -10.48 -7.20 6.80
N ARG A 286 -9.33 -7.37 7.45
CA ARG A 286 -9.17 -7.22 8.92
C ARG A 286 -9.38 -5.79 9.44
N ASP A 287 -9.26 -4.78 8.57
CA ASP A 287 -9.43 -3.36 8.91
C ASP A 287 -10.86 -2.87 8.65
N ALA A 288 -11.68 -3.69 8.02
CA ALA A 288 -13.09 -3.37 7.82
C ALA A 288 -13.83 -3.33 9.17
N LEU A 289 -14.64 -2.29 9.35
CA LEU A 289 -15.50 -2.11 10.52
C LEU A 289 -16.87 -2.78 10.25
N ALA A 290 -17.71 -2.85 11.27
CA ALA A 290 -19.08 -3.31 11.12
C ALA A 290 -20.04 -2.37 11.84
N THR A 291 -21.20 -2.09 11.24
CA THR A 291 -22.29 -1.41 11.93
C THR A 291 -22.91 -2.33 12.99
N ALA A 292 -23.77 -1.76 13.83
CA ALA A 292 -24.53 -2.54 14.81
C ALA A 292 -25.44 -3.59 14.14
N ALA A 293 -25.92 -3.31 12.92
CA ALA A 293 -26.70 -4.24 12.10
C ALA A 293 -25.83 -5.30 11.37
N GLY A 294 -24.50 -5.25 11.53
CA GLY A 294 -23.58 -6.19 10.92
C GLY A 294 -23.15 -5.85 9.48
N ARG A 295 -23.53 -4.68 8.95
CA ARG A 295 -23.06 -4.23 7.62
C ARG A 295 -21.57 -3.93 7.65
N ARG A 296 -20.84 -4.46 6.67
CA ARG A 296 -19.39 -4.22 6.52
C ARG A 296 -19.12 -2.81 6.01
N ILE A 297 -18.19 -2.10 6.67
CA ILE A 297 -17.69 -0.78 6.29
C ILE A 297 -16.20 -0.90 5.99
N THR A 298 -15.81 -0.73 4.75
CA THR A 298 -14.41 -0.83 4.31
C THR A 298 -13.64 0.47 4.55
N VAL A 299 -12.30 0.42 4.49
CA VAL A 299 -11.44 1.61 4.55
C VAL A 299 -11.83 2.62 3.47
N ALA A 300 -12.11 2.15 2.24
CA ALA A 300 -12.53 3.02 1.14
C ALA A 300 -13.88 3.72 1.39
N HIS A 301 -14.83 3.08 2.08
CA HIS A 301 -16.08 3.73 2.49
C HIS A 301 -15.84 4.86 3.48
N ILE A 302 -14.98 4.63 4.47
CA ILE A 302 -14.60 5.64 5.47
C ILE A 302 -13.87 6.80 4.79
N ASP A 303 -12.89 6.49 3.95
CA ASP A 303 -12.08 7.48 3.24
C ASP A 303 -12.91 8.41 2.36
N ALA A 304 -13.90 7.85 1.65
CA ALA A 304 -14.82 8.64 0.84
C ALA A 304 -15.59 9.68 1.68
N GLN A 305 -15.98 9.34 2.92
CA GLN A 305 -16.70 10.28 3.79
C GLN A 305 -15.77 11.28 4.48
N VAL A 306 -14.62 10.82 4.97
CA VAL A 306 -13.63 11.70 5.60
C VAL A 306 -13.09 12.73 4.62
N SER A 307 -12.88 12.36 3.36
CA SER A 307 -12.36 13.26 2.33
C SER A 307 -13.29 14.41 1.96
N LEU A 308 -14.58 14.34 2.32
CA LEU A 308 -15.55 15.43 2.14
C LEU A 308 -15.37 16.56 3.18
N ALA A 309 -14.68 16.29 4.28
CA ALA A 309 -14.30 17.30 5.24
C ALA A 309 -12.97 17.95 4.81
N GLU A 310 -13.01 19.24 4.51
CA GLU A 310 -11.81 19.99 4.20
C GLU A 310 -10.90 20.12 5.43
N GLY A 311 -9.60 20.25 5.21
CA GLY A 311 -8.63 20.45 6.29
C GLY A 311 -8.10 19.16 6.94
N VAL A 312 -8.56 17.97 6.55
CA VAL A 312 -8.02 16.70 7.01
C VAL A 312 -6.84 16.28 6.12
N ILE A 313 -5.67 16.01 6.71
CA ILE A 313 -4.53 15.46 5.97
C ILE A 313 -4.29 13.98 6.27
N HIS A 314 -4.61 13.52 7.47
CA HIS A 314 -4.51 12.11 7.86
C HIS A 314 -5.51 11.79 8.97
N TYR A 315 -5.93 10.54 9.07
CA TYR A 315 -6.89 10.11 10.08
C TYR A 315 -6.74 8.64 10.45
N GLN A 316 -7.34 8.25 11.57
CA GLN A 316 -7.54 6.87 11.99
C GLN A 316 -8.89 6.74 12.70
N LEU A 317 -9.77 5.89 12.19
CA LEU A 317 -11.05 5.55 12.80
C LEU A 317 -10.96 4.21 13.53
N ASN A 318 -11.13 4.23 14.85
CA ASN A 318 -11.15 3.04 15.68
C ASN A 318 -12.58 2.69 16.10
N GLN A 319 -13.00 1.45 15.86
CA GLN A 319 -14.22 0.89 16.43
C GLN A 319 -13.93 0.33 17.81
N LEU A 320 -14.58 0.87 18.84
CA LEU A 320 -14.40 0.51 20.25
C LEU A 320 -15.54 -0.35 20.80
N GLY A 321 -16.55 -0.60 19.98
CA GLY A 321 -17.74 -1.38 20.29
C GLY A 321 -18.71 -1.35 19.11
N PRO A 322 -19.83 -2.06 19.15
CA PRO A 322 -20.76 -2.19 18.03
C PRO A 322 -21.27 -0.82 17.50
N ASP A 323 -21.45 0.14 18.37
CA ASP A 323 -21.99 1.48 18.08
C ASP A 323 -21.12 2.60 18.66
N ARG A 324 -19.85 2.31 18.99
CA ARG A 324 -18.90 3.28 19.57
C ARG A 324 -17.67 3.38 18.69
N PHE A 325 -17.34 4.62 18.27
CA PHE A 325 -16.23 4.92 17.38
C PHE A 325 -15.41 6.12 17.88
N HIS A 326 -14.11 6.09 17.60
CA HIS A 326 -13.19 7.17 17.89
C HIS A 326 -12.38 7.50 16.63
N LEU A 327 -12.60 8.67 16.06
CA LEU A 327 -11.83 9.23 14.97
C LEU A 327 -10.76 10.15 15.55
N ARG A 328 -9.50 9.85 15.28
CA ARG A 328 -8.36 10.75 15.45
C ARG A 328 -7.96 11.27 14.10
N TRP A 329 -7.71 12.57 13.99
CA TRP A 329 -7.35 13.17 12.71
C TRP A 329 -6.30 14.25 12.87
N ILE A 330 -5.50 14.47 11.81
CA ILE A 330 -4.45 15.48 11.77
C ILE A 330 -4.91 16.61 10.86
N PRO A 331 -4.98 17.85 11.39
CA PRO A 331 -5.38 19.02 10.61
C PRO A 331 -4.31 19.47 9.61
N ASP A 332 -4.75 19.99 8.49
CA ASP A 332 -3.93 20.83 7.63
C ASP A 332 -3.59 22.17 8.32
N ASP A 333 -2.58 22.85 7.86
CA ASP A 333 -2.08 24.11 8.43
C ASP A 333 -3.12 25.24 8.45
N ARG A 334 -4.12 25.15 7.55
CA ARG A 334 -5.19 26.15 7.40
C ARG A 334 -6.57 25.64 7.84
N ALA A 335 -6.61 24.49 8.50
CA ALA A 335 -7.88 23.89 8.90
C ALA A 335 -8.58 24.72 9.99
N ASP A 336 -9.86 24.96 9.80
CA ASP A 336 -10.76 25.39 10.86
C ASP A 336 -11.24 24.14 11.60
N ILE A 337 -10.64 23.87 12.76
CA ILE A 337 -10.86 22.62 13.51
C ILE A 337 -12.36 22.43 13.86
N PRO A 338 -13.08 23.41 14.45
CA PRO A 338 -14.49 23.21 14.77
C PRO A 338 -15.36 22.91 13.56
N SER A 339 -15.17 23.61 12.45
CA SER A 339 -15.92 23.40 11.21
C SER A 339 -15.60 22.03 10.60
N THR A 340 -14.31 21.63 10.59
CA THR A 340 -13.88 20.32 10.09
C THR A 340 -14.47 19.18 10.92
N GLU A 341 -14.47 19.29 12.26
CA GLU A 341 -15.06 18.26 13.14
C GLU A 341 -16.57 18.14 12.96
N GLN A 342 -17.26 19.25 12.76
CA GLN A 342 -18.69 19.24 12.43
C GLN A 342 -18.95 18.55 11.09
N ALA A 343 -18.12 18.82 10.07
CA ALA A 343 -18.21 18.17 8.77
C ALA A 343 -17.93 16.66 8.87
N LEU A 344 -16.87 16.26 9.58
CA LEU A 344 -16.53 14.86 9.83
C LEU A 344 -17.70 14.12 10.50
N ARG A 345 -18.31 14.71 11.53
CA ARG A 345 -19.47 14.14 12.20
C ARG A 345 -20.66 13.99 11.25
N ARG A 346 -20.95 15.03 10.48
CA ARG A 346 -22.06 15.02 9.51
C ARG A 346 -21.91 13.91 8.47
N HIS A 347 -20.70 13.68 7.96
CA HIS A 347 -20.45 12.70 6.92
C HIS A 347 -20.31 11.27 7.46
N LEU A 348 -19.67 11.08 8.61
CA LEU A 348 -19.46 9.75 9.17
C LEU A 348 -20.70 9.17 9.87
N SER A 349 -21.55 9.99 10.49
CA SER A 349 -22.69 9.48 11.24
C SER A 349 -23.64 8.62 10.39
N PRO A 350 -24.04 9.01 9.16
CA PRO A 350 -24.87 8.15 8.32
C PRO A 350 -24.16 6.85 7.89
N LEU A 351 -22.87 6.94 7.57
CA LEU A 351 -22.08 5.74 7.21
C LEU A 351 -22.05 4.73 8.34
N LEU A 352 -21.93 5.20 9.58
CA LEU A 352 -21.86 4.40 10.81
C LEU A 352 -23.25 4.09 11.40
N GLU A 353 -24.34 4.37 10.66
CA GLU A 353 -25.73 4.15 11.08
C GLU A 353 -26.09 4.89 12.36
N ASN A 354 -25.65 6.17 12.46
CA ASN A 354 -25.86 7.06 13.61
C ASN A 354 -25.44 6.41 14.95
N PRO A 355 -24.15 6.17 15.14
CA PRO A 355 -23.62 5.45 16.28
C PRO A 355 -23.97 6.19 17.59
N ARG A 356 -24.16 5.42 18.66
CA ARG A 356 -24.42 5.96 19.98
C ARG A 356 -23.32 6.91 20.46
N GLN A 357 -22.07 6.61 20.07
CA GLN A 357 -20.91 7.43 20.40
C GLN A 357 -19.96 7.53 19.23
N LEU A 358 -19.76 8.75 18.70
CA LEU A 358 -18.70 9.10 17.76
C LEU A 358 -17.85 10.20 18.38
N GLN A 359 -16.72 9.83 18.97
CA GLN A 359 -15.70 10.78 19.42
C GLN A 359 -14.86 11.21 18.21
N ILE A 360 -14.62 12.51 18.08
CA ILE A 360 -13.77 13.10 17.03
C ILE A 360 -12.74 13.96 17.74
N GLU A 361 -11.46 13.76 17.43
CA GLU A 361 -10.35 14.40 18.12
C GLU A 361 -9.26 14.79 17.13
N SER A 362 -8.91 16.08 17.09
CA SER A 362 -7.75 16.57 16.37
C SER A 362 -6.47 16.35 17.17
N ILE A 363 -5.43 15.83 16.55
CA ILE A 363 -4.15 15.52 17.20
C ILE A 363 -2.97 15.89 16.29
N GLU A 364 -1.79 16.06 16.88
CA GLU A 364 -0.59 16.46 16.13
C GLU A 364 0.09 15.29 15.42
N ALA A 365 -0.01 14.07 15.96
CA ALA A 365 0.66 12.89 15.43
C ALA A 365 -0.17 11.62 15.62
N ILE A 366 -0.18 10.78 14.59
CA ILE A 366 -0.61 9.38 14.65
C ILE A 366 0.64 8.53 14.44
N LEU A 367 0.91 7.61 15.36
CA LEU A 367 2.04 6.70 15.22
C LEU A 367 1.63 5.48 14.41
N GLY A 368 2.53 5.04 13.53
CA GLY A 368 2.37 3.79 12.79
C GLY A 368 2.50 2.55 13.69
N GLU A 369 2.15 1.41 13.13
CA GLU A 369 2.42 0.10 13.73
C GLU A 369 3.94 -0.16 13.89
N PRO A 370 4.35 -1.20 14.62
CA PRO A 370 5.78 -1.55 14.75
C PRO A 370 6.49 -1.74 13.40
N SER A 371 5.79 -2.17 12.36
CA SER A 371 6.29 -2.24 10.97
C SER A 371 6.49 -0.88 10.29
N GLY A 372 6.06 0.22 10.91
CA GLY A 372 6.05 1.55 10.32
C GLY A 372 4.84 1.81 9.41
N LYS A 373 3.94 0.85 9.20
CA LYS A 373 2.72 1.02 8.41
C LYS A 373 1.61 1.72 9.20
N PHE A 374 0.73 2.41 8.48
CA PHE A 374 -0.40 3.13 9.07
C PHE A 374 -1.72 2.47 8.70
N ARG A 375 -2.58 2.31 9.69
CA ARG A 375 -3.96 1.82 9.50
C ARG A 375 -4.92 3.00 9.58
N LEU A 376 -5.77 3.16 8.58
CA LEU A 376 -6.80 4.20 8.56
C LEU A 376 -8.06 3.80 9.33
N ALA A 377 -8.28 2.49 9.51
CA ALA A 377 -9.36 1.95 10.32
C ALA A 377 -8.89 0.72 11.10
N ALA A 378 -9.44 0.50 12.29
CA ALA A 378 -9.15 -0.68 13.09
C ALA A 378 -10.32 -1.02 14.02
N ARG A 379 -10.57 -2.32 14.22
CA ARG A 379 -11.36 -2.79 15.36
C ARG A 379 -10.40 -2.97 16.54
N ARG A 380 -10.75 -2.40 17.68
CA ARG A 380 -10.14 -2.77 18.93
C ARG A 380 -11.06 -3.81 19.58
N ASP A 381 -10.63 -5.05 19.60
CA ASP A 381 -11.29 -6.06 20.39
C ASP A 381 -11.28 -5.58 21.83
N LEU A 382 -12.48 -5.33 22.37
CA LEU A 382 -12.60 -5.15 23.81
C LEU A 382 -12.14 -6.47 24.46
N PRO A 383 -11.29 -6.44 25.49
CA PRO A 383 -11.05 -7.64 26.27
C PRO A 383 -12.43 -8.20 26.67
N PRO A 384 -12.62 -9.53 26.64
CA PRO A 384 -13.90 -10.11 27.01
C PRO A 384 -14.30 -9.50 28.36
N ALA A 385 -15.53 -8.96 28.42
CA ALA A 385 -16.06 -8.41 29.66
C ALA A 385 -15.87 -9.47 30.72
N GLY A 386 -15.04 -9.15 31.74
CA GLY A 386 -14.73 -10.08 32.81
C GLY A 386 -16.03 -10.63 33.38
N ARG A 387 -16.10 -11.95 33.40
CA ARG A 387 -17.13 -12.70 34.13
C ARG A 387 -16.90 -12.54 35.61
#